data_320a94cca030e70dda64ad35058601e4
#
_entry.id   320a94cca030e70dda64ad35058601e4
#
_cell.length_a   1.000
_cell.length_b   1.000
_cell.length_c   1.000
_cell.angle_alpha   90.00
_cell.angle_beta   90.00
_cell.angle_gamma   90.00
#
_symmetry.space_group_name_H-M   'P 1'
#
loop_
_entity.id
_entity.type
_entity.pdbx_description
1 polymer ?
#
loop_
_entity_poly.entity_id
_entity_poly.type
_entity_poly.pdbx_seq_one_letter_code
_entity_poly.pdbx_strand_id
1 'polypeptide(L)'
;VHGYGLLRAPEILINSSNVGIVKIAKRLDKQTFYRYIKLFGFGTITNVDFPGEADGKLNSPSKWSIPTMSTLPMGYEVRATAIQLACAYSAIANHGRMNRPFLVSKAVSGDGDTEIIRQPLMVRQVIPEWVSDTIYNILREVVTRGTARSANSPYVKIAGKTGTSKKHAYGTTKYKSHEYYSSFAGIAPFEDPKVVGVIVIDNPKAGKYYGGFVAAPLFRAIIEKAVSAGIVESPRSLKLAVSAYHDEKTAVPALRFMLAAQAKEVLRKRRLVPKIIGVGNVVISQVPKAYSEVEVGDTVWVYLGERENQTDKVILPDLRGLSIRDAIKKLTELGVKPIISGYGVVVEQEPAPFTEVKIGCECKVRGMSIVRNELNGKSSKNSGDFWKN
;
A
#
# COMPACT_ATOMS: atom_id res chain seq x y z
N VAL A 1 10.78 24.67 -26.78
CA VAL A 1 11.98 23.97 -26.32
C VAL A 1 12.89 25.02 -25.73
N HIS A 2 13.07 25.00 -24.40
CA HIS A 2 14.02 25.88 -23.74
C HIS A 2 15.43 25.33 -23.95
N GLY A 3 16.36 26.16 -24.43
CA GLY A 3 17.77 25.82 -24.52
C GLY A 3 18.42 25.87 -23.13
N TYR A 4 18.98 24.74 -22.67
CA TYR A 4 19.68 24.66 -21.38
C TYR A 4 21.20 25.04 -21.49
N GLY A 5 21.69 25.39 -22.64
CA GLY A 5 23.12 25.60 -22.87
C GLY A 5 23.92 24.29 -22.69
N LEU A 6 25.11 24.40 -22.11
CA LEU A 6 26.00 23.27 -21.85
C LEU A 6 25.56 22.58 -20.55
N LEU A 7 25.17 21.28 -20.63
CA LEU A 7 24.78 20.45 -19.49
C LEU A 7 25.82 19.36 -19.23
N ARG A 8 26.16 19.12 -17.96
CA ARG A 8 26.88 17.92 -17.52
C ARG A 8 25.92 16.72 -17.46
N ALA A 9 26.44 15.48 -17.44
CA ALA A 9 25.63 14.27 -17.45
C ALA A 9 24.53 14.22 -16.35
N PRO A 10 24.81 14.57 -15.08
CA PRO A 10 23.77 14.65 -14.06
C PRO A 10 22.63 15.61 -14.42
N GLU A 11 22.96 16.79 -14.96
CA GLU A 11 21.97 17.82 -15.27
C GLU A 11 21.05 17.42 -16.42
N ILE A 12 21.50 16.52 -17.30
CA ILE A 12 20.68 15.96 -18.38
C ILE A 12 19.53 15.14 -17.75
N LEU A 13 19.81 14.33 -16.72
CA LEU A 13 18.79 13.55 -16.00
C LEU A 13 17.90 14.43 -15.12
N ILE A 14 18.49 15.40 -14.41
CA ILE A 14 17.78 16.32 -13.51
C ILE A 14 16.75 17.15 -14.28
N ASN A 15 17.13 17.67 -15.43
CA ASN A 15 16.27 18.50 -16.29
C ASN A 15 15.46 17.68 -17.30
N SER A 16 15.65 16.36 -17.34
CA SER A 16 15.00 15.45 -18.31
C SER A 16 15.23 15.93 -19.77
N SER A 17 16.48 16.28 -20.11
CA SER A 17 16.84 16.80 -21.41
C SER A 17 16.83 15.70 -22.48
N ASN A 18 15.86 15.74 -23.38
CA ASN A 18 15.74 14.78 -24.47
C ASN A 18 16.95 14.84 -25.41
N VAL A 19 17.42 16.04 -25.74
CA VAL A 19 18.59 16.23 -26.60
C VAL A 19 19.84 15.68 -25.92
N GLY A 20 19.99 15.95 -24.62
CA GLY A 20 21.15 15.48 -23.84
C GLY A 20 21.23 13.97 -23.77
N ILE A 21 20.12 13.29 -23.43
CA ILE A 21 20.12 11.84 -23.29
C ILE A 21 20.34 11.12 -24.62
N VAL A 22 19.82 11.67 -25.72
CA VAL A 22 20.10 11.16 -27.08
C VAL A 22 21.58 11.28 -27.45
N LYS A 23 22.21 12.40 -27.12
CA LYS A 23 23.65 12.58 -27.36
C LYS A 23 24.52 11.60 -26.58
N ILE A 24 24.14 11.30 -25.33
CA ILE A 24 24.78 10.26 -24.50
C ILE A 24 24.59 8.89 -25.15
N ALA A 25 23.35 8.51 -25.43
CA ALA A 25 22.99 7.19 -25.93
C ALA A 25 23.67 6.89 -27.30
N LYS A 26 23.83 7.89 -28.15
CA LYS A 26 24.56 7.77 -29.46
C LYS A 26 26.04 7.44 -29.32
N ARG A 27 26.61 7.52 -28.11
CA ARG A 27 28.00 7.07 -27.86
C ARG A 27 28.10 5.56 -27.66
N LEU A 28 26.95 4.89 -27.47
CA LEU A 28 26.87 3.46 -27.34
C LEU A 28 26.48 2.84 -28.68
N ASP A 29 27.00 1.63 -28.94
CA ASP A 29 26.48 0.80 -30.03
C ASP A 29 25.09 0.26 -29.68
N LYS A 30 24.34 -0.15 -30.71
CA LYS A 30 22.95 -0.64 -30.55
C LYS A 30 22.86 -1.87 -29.66
N GLN A 31 23.83 -2.78 -29.74
CA GLN A 31 23.82 -4.03 -28.99
C GLN A 31 24.05 -3.77 -27.49
N THR A 32 25.03 -2.93 -27.18
CA THR A 32 25.32 -2.52 -25.79
C THR A 32 24.11 -1.80 -25.19
N PHE A 33 23.50 -0.85 -25.93
CA PHE A 33 22.31 -0.16 -25.42
C PHE A 33 21.14 -1.11 -25.18
N TYR A 34 20.85 -1.99 -26.15
CA TYR A 34 19.81 -3.02 -25.99
C TYR A 34 20.08 -3.96 -24.80
N ARG A 35 21.34 -4.40 -24.63
CA ARG A 35 21.75 -5.27 -23.53
C ARG A 35 21.42 -4.64 -22.16
N TYR A 36 21.73 -3.36 -21.95
CA TYR A 36 21.41 -2.70 -20.69
C TYR A 36 19.90 -2.56 -20.45
N ILE A 37 19.13 -2.25 -21.50
CA ILE A 37 17.67 -2.21 -21.36
C ILE A 37 17.13 -3.59 -20.93
N LYS A 38 17.65 -4.66 -21.51
CA LYS A 38 17.30 -6.05 -21.13
C LYS A 38 17.78 -6.41 -19.72
N LEU A 39 18.97 -5.96 -19.33
CA LEU A 39 19.47 -6.16 -17.96
C LEU A 39 18.56 -5.50 -16.91
N PHE A 40 17.99 -4.36 -17.21
CA PHE A 40 16.96 -3.73 -16.37
C PHE A 40 15.59 -4.39 -16.42
N GLY A 41 15.42 -5.48 -17.18
CA GLY A 41 14.21 -6.31 -17.19
C GLY A 41 13.16 -5.91 -18.21
N PHE A 42 13.38 -4.89 -19.02
CA PHE A 42 12.38 -4.45 -19.99
C PHE A 42 12.20 -5.44 -21.15
N GLY A 43 10.94 -5.66 -21.54
CA GLY A 43 10.55 -6.62 -22.58
C GLY A 43 10.73 -8.09 -22.17
N THR A 44 10.65 -8.38 -20.86
CA THR A 44 10.63 -9.75 -20.28
C THR A 44 9.76 -9.76 -19.03
N ILE A 45 9.07 -10.88 -18.77
CA ILE A 45 8.33 -11.07 -17.52
C ILE A 45 9.27 -11.01 -16.31
N THR A 46 8.79 -10.52 -15.19
CA THR A 46 9.55 -10.44 -13.93
C THR A 46 9.51 -11.75 -13.15
N ASN A 47 8.62 -12.67 -13.54
CA ASN A 47 8.29 -13.90 -12.83
C ASN A 47 7.76 -13.65 -11.41
N VAL A 48 6.99 -12.56 -11.23
CA VAL A 48 6.19 -12.38 -10.02
C VAL A 48 5.19 -13.54 -9.89
N ASP A 49 4.90 -13.96 -8.67
CA ASP A 49 3.95 -15.03 -8.38
C ASP A 49 2.48 -14.59 -8.55
N PHE A 50 2.18 -13.99 -9.70
CA PHE A 50 0.85 -13.54 -10.10
C PHE A 50 0.57 -13.94 -11.55
N PRO A 51 -0.56 -14.59 -11.84
CA PRO A 51 -0.88 -15.05 -13.20
C PRO A 51 -1.19 -13.87 -14.13
N GLY A 52 -0.90 -14.03 -15.42
CA GLY A 52 -1.23 -13.07 -16.45
C GLY A 52 -0.28 -11.89 -16.54
N GLU A 53 0.97 -12.02 -16.09
CA GLU A 53 1.98 -10.98 -16.24
C GLU A 53 2.27 -10.67 -17.71
N ALA A 54 2.23 -9.40 -18.10
CA ALA A 54 2.60 -8.94 -19.43
C ALA A 54 4.13 -8.69 -19.52
N ASP A 55 4.73 -9.10 -20.64
CA ASP A 55 6.16 -8.96 -20.91
C ASP A 55 6.61 -7.56 -21.36
N GLY A 56 5.64 -6.65 -21.62
CA GLY A 56 5.94 -5.37 -22.26
C GLY A 56 6.33 -5.56 -23.75
N LYS A 57 7.15 -4.64 -24.29
CA LYS A 57 7.67 -4.79 -25.65
C LYS A 57 8.99 -4.03 -25.84
N LEU A 58 9.99 -4.72 -26.34
CA LEU A 58 11.25 -4.15 -26.80
C LEU A 58 11.68 -4.89 -28.07
N ASN A 59 11.78 -4.16 -29.18
CA ASN A 59 12.26 -4.75 -30.44
C ASN A 59 13.76 -5.03 -30.36
N SER A 60 14.19 -6.13 -31.00
CA SER A 60 15.62 -6.44 -31.15
C SER A 60 16.33 -5.40 -32.04
N PRO A 61 17.65 -5.19 -31.86
CA PRO A 61 18.42 -4.23 -32.66
C PRO A 61 18.35 -4.42 -34.18
N SER A 62 18.11 -5.66 -34.63
CA SER A 62 17.90 -5.98 -36.06
C SER A 62 16.63 -5.36 -36.66
N LYS A 63 15.64 -5.04 -35.80
CA LYS A 63 14.40 -4.39 -36.21
C LYS A 63 14.39 -2.87 -35.97
N TRP A 64 15.53 -2.30 -35.55
CA TRP A 64 15.61 -0.87 -35.27
C TRP A 64 15.76 -0.07 -36.56
N SER A 65 14.96 0.96 -36.68
CA SER A 65 15.03 1.97 -37.72
C SER A 65 16.13 2.98 -37.42
N ILE A 66 16.44 3.84 -38.41
CA ILE A 66 17.45 4.91 -38.25
C ILE A 66 17.12 5.81 -37.04
N PRO A 67 15.87 6.27 -36.80
CA PRO A 67 15.53 7.14 -35.67
C PRO A 67 15.52 6.44 -34.32
N THR A 68 15.50 5.10 -34.25
CA THR A 68 15.35 4.37 -32.96
C THR A 68 16.41 4.77 -31.93
N MET A 69 17.68 4.98 -32.33
CA MET A 69 18.72 5.47 -31.40
C MET A 69 18.53 6.93 -30.96
N SER A 70 17.54 7.63 -31.50
CA SER A 70 17.14 8.96 -31.05
C SER A 70 15.85 8.99 -30.29
N THR A 71 14.97 7.98 -30.45
CA THR A 71 13.65 7.92 -29.83
C THR A 71 13.64 7.02 -28.59
N LEU A 72 14.30 5.88 -28.65
CA LEU A 72 14.35 4.91 -27.56
C LEU A 72 14.99 5.47 -26.26
N PRO A 73 16.08 6.27 -26.29
CA PRO A 73 16.64 6.89 -25.09
C PRO A 73 15.70 7.86 -24.38
N MET A 74 14.72 8.41 -25.09
CA MET A 74 13.67 9.24 -24.51
C MET A 74 12.49 8.44 -23.94
N GLY A 75 12.49 7.10 -24.09
CA GLY A 75 11.43 6.21 -23.63
C GLY A 75 10.35 5.88 -24.67
N TYR A 76 10.55 6.23 -25.95
CA TYR A 76 9.69 5.78 -27.03
C TYR A 76 10.13 4.40 -27.58
N GLU A 77 9.25 3.73 -28.31
CA GLU A 77 9.49 2.40 -28.90
C GLU A 77 9.69 1.24 -27.88
N VAL A 78 9.51 1.54 -26.59
CA VAL A 78 9.48 0.54 -25.52
C VAL A 78 8.14 0.59 -24.79
N ARG A 79 7.55 -0.56 -24.49
CA ARG A 79 6.42 -0.69 -23.60
C ARG A 79 6.87 -1.43 -22.35
N ALA A 80 6.67 -0.81 -21.21
CA ALA A 80 7.01 -1.37 -19.91
C ALA A 80 5.77 -1.48 -19.03
N THR A 81 5.71 -2.51 -18.20
CA THR A 81 4.71 -2.63 -17.15
C THR A 81 5.14 -1.84 -15.92
N ALA A 82 4.19 -1.51 -15.05
CA ALA A 82 4.51 -0.83 -13.80
C ALA A 82 5.45 -1.65 -12.91
N ILE A 83 5.30 -2.99 -12.92
CA ILE A 83 6.17 -3.88 -12.14
C ILE A 83 7.59 -3.93 -12.72
N GLN A 84 7.77 -3.91 -14.04
CA GLN A 84 9.10 -3.81 -14.65
C GLN A 84 9.81 -2.51 -14.26
N LEU A 85 9.08 -1.38 -14.27
CA LEU A 85 9.60 -0.10 -13.78
C LEU A 85 9.96 -0.17 -12.31
N ALA A 86 9.10 -0.72 -11.47
CA ALA A 86 9.36 -0.89 -10.04
C ALA A 86 10.62 -1.74 -9.79
N CYS A 87 10.78 -2.86 -10.50
CA CYS A 87 11.98 -3.70 -10.42
C CYS A 87 13.24 -2.96 -10.87
N ALA A 88 13.18 -2.17 -11.95
CA ALA A 88 14.32 -1.39 -12.44
C ALA A 88 14.76 -0.33 -11.41
N TYR A 89 13.81 0.41 -10.81
CA TYR A 89 14.11 1.39 -9.76
C TYR A 89 14.53 0.72 -8.44
N SER A 90 13.98 -0.46 -8.14
CA SER A 90 14.40 -1.26 -7.00
C SER A 90 15.85 -1.72 -7.16
N ALA A 91 16.28 -2.10 -8.36
CA ALA A 91 17.68 -2.43 -8.61
C ALA A 91 18.61 -1.23 -8.37
N ILE A 92 18.20 -0.01 -8.75
CA ILE A 92 18.96 1.21 -8.46
C ILE A 92 19.02 1.47 -6.95
N ALA A 93 17.91 1.29 -6.23
CA ALA A 93 17.87 1.46 -4.76
C ALA A 93 18.65 0.37 -4.00
N ASN A 94 18.92 -0.77 -4.63
CA ASN A 94 19.59 -1.93 -4.07
C ASN A 94 20.98 -2.16 -4.67
N HIS A 95 21.78 -1.09 -4.79
CA HIS A 95 23.17 -1.13 -5.24
C HIS A 95 23.39 -1.84 -6.59
N GLY A 96 22.43 -1.68 -7.50
CA GLY A 96 22.47 -2.29 -8.83
C GLY A 96 22.05 -3.77 -8.86
N ARG A 97 21.55 -4.34 -7.76
CA ARG A 97 21.11 -5.73 -7.64
C ARG A 97 19.62 -5.85 -7.94
N MET A 98 19.27 -6.63 -8.94
CA MET A 98 17.88 -6.91 -9.26
C MET A 98 17.42 -8.17 -8.56
N ASN A 99 16.37 -8.06 -7.75
CA ASN A 99 15.70 -9.17 -7.10
C ASN A 99 14.44 -9.58 -7.88
N ARG A 100 14.06 -10.85 -7.76
CA ARG A 100 12.78 -11.35 -8.26
C ARG A 100 11.66 -10.79 -7.35
N PRO A 101 10.63 -10.13 -7.91
CA PRO A 101 9.49 -9.71 -7.12
C PRO A 101 8.62 -10.91 -6.72
N PHE A 102 7.94 -10.82 -5.57
CA PHE A 102 6.95 -11.78 -5.11
C PHE A 102 5.86 -11.07 -4.31
N LEU A 103 4.67 -11.62 -4.29
CA LEU A 103 3.51 -11.12 -3.53
C LEU A 103 3.32 -11.89 -2.23
N VAL A 104 3.58 -13.21 -2.25
CA VAL A 104 3.43 -14.06 -1.08
C VAL A 104 4.76 -14.17 -0.36
N SER A 105 4.88 -13.52 0.79
CA SER A 105 6.07 -13.58 1.64
C SER A 105 6.09 -14.81 2.54
N LYS A 106 4.91 -15.29 2.96
CA LYS A 106 4.75 -16.41 3.87
C LYS A 106 3.48 -17.20 3.53
N ALA A 107 3.56 -18.50 3.55
CA ALA A 107 2.42 -19.41 3.49
C ALA A 107 2.49 -20.37 4.67
N VAL A 108 1.35 -20.62 5.32
CA VAL A 108 1.21 -21.55 6.45
C VAL A 108 0.13 -22.57 6.08
N SER A 109 0.40 -23.86 6.31
CA SER A 109 -0.60 -24.92 6.11
C SER A 109 -1.78 -24.79 7.08
N GLY A 110 -2.93 -25.36 6.74
CA GLY A 110 -4.15 -25.24 7.54
C GLY A 110 -4.04 -25.86 8.93
N ASP A 111 -3.16 -26.84 9.11
CA ASP A 111 -2.81 -27.47 10.39
C ASP A 111 -1.74 -26.69 11.20
N GLY A 112 -1.09 -25.71 10.55
CA GLY A 112 -0.03 -24.88 11.15
C GLY A 112 1.36 -25.52 11.18
N ASP A 113 1.50 -26.78 10.73
CA ASP A 113 2.74 -27.55 10.86
C ASP A 113 3.79 -27.22 9.78
N THR A 114 3.35 -26.69 8.64
CA THR A 114 4.25 -26.29 7.55
C THR A 114 4.21 -24.79 7.34
N GLU A 115 5.40 -24.19 7.40
CA GLU A 115 5.60 -22.77 7.12
C GLU A 115 6.60 -22.60 5.98
N ILE A 116 6.17 -21.95 4.90
CA ILE A 116 7.05 -21.57 3.79
C ILE A 116 7.29 -20.06 3.87
N ILE A 117 8.52 -19.67 4.16
CA ILE A 117 8.95 -18.27 4.14
C ILE A 117 9.76 -18.04 2.88
N ARG A 118 9.31 -17.10 2.05
CA ARG A 118 10.02 -16.72 0.83
C ARG A 118 11.11 -15.71 1.14
N GLN A 119 12.34 -16.03 0.77
CA GLN A 119 13.48 -15.13 0.90
C GLN A 119 13.70 -14.34 -0.39
N PRO A 120 14.23 -13.11 -0.31
CA PRO A 120 14.63 -12.34 -1.47
C PRO A 120 15.61 -13.13 -2.35
N LEU A 121 15.30 -13.25 -3.64
CA LEU A 121 16.13 -13.93 -4.62
C LEU A 121 16.77 -12.91 -5.57
N MET A 122 18.08 -12.74 -5.46
CA MET A 122 18.84 -11.94 -6.41
C MET A 122 18.90 -12.66 -7.77
N VAL A 123 18.42 -11.98 -8.82
CA VAL A 123 18.43 -12.49 -10.18
C VAL A 123 19.76 -12.17 -10.89
N ARG A 124 20.25 -10.94 -10.73
CA ARG A 124 21.49 -10.46 -11.38
C ARG A 124 21.99 -9.13 -10.83
N GLN A 125 23.26 -8.85 -11.03
CA GLN A 125 23.83 -7.50 -10.97
C GLN A 125 23.57 -6.81 -12.31
N VAL A 126 22.81 -5.72 -12.31
CA VAL A 126 22.45 -4.95 -13.52
C VAL A 126 23.53 -3.95 -13.89
N ILE A 127 24.02 -3.23 -12.90
CA ILE A 127 25.08 -2.20 -12.99
C ILE A 127 25.97 -2.30 -11.74
N PRO A 128 27.23 -1.85 -11.81
CA PRO A 128 28.10 -1.74 -10.63
C PRO A 128 27.48 -0.87 -9.54
N GLU A 129 27.77 -1.17 -8.29
CA GLU A 129 27.28 -0.45 -7.11
C GLU A 129 27.53 1.06 -7.20
N TRP A 130 28.77 1.47 -7.50
CA TRP A 130 29.12 2.90 -7.59
C TRP A 130 28.33 3.64 -8.69
N VAL A 131 27.95 2.97 -9.79
CA VAL A 131 27.09 3.53 -10.84
C VAL A 131 25.67 3.69 -10.29
N SER A 132 25.18 2.68 -9.59
CA SER A 132 23.87 2.69 -8.95
C SER A 132 23.75 3.86 -7.98
N ASP A 133 24.70 4.00 -7.07
CA ASP A 133 24.74 5.05 -6.06
C ASP A 133 24.84 6.44 -6.70
N THR A 134 25.61 6.56 -7.76
CA THR A 134 25.70 7.82 -8.53
C THR A 134 24.33 8.17 -9.13
N ILE A 135 23.66 7.22 -9.80
CA ILE A 135 22.33 7.44 -10.38
C ILE A 135 21.31 7.76 -9.27
N TYR A 136 21.38 7.03 -8.16
CA TYR A 136 20.47 7.23 -7.03
C TYR A 136 20.57 8.66 -6.45
N ASN A 137 21.79 9.16 -6.28
CA ASN A 137 22.01 10.55 -5.87
C ASN A 137 21.45 11.55 -6.89
N ILE A 138 21.63 11.30 -8.19
CA ILE A 138 21.05 12.16 -9.24
C ILE A 138 19.51 12.12 -9.18
N LEU A 139 18.89 10.98 -8.92
CA LEU A 139 17.44 10.86 -8.73
C LEU A 139 16.94 11.68 -7.53
N ARG A 140 17.74 11.83 -6.48
CA ARG A 140 17.45 12.76 -5.38
C ARG A 140 17.46 14.21 -5.87
N GLU A 141 18.42 14.57 -6.70
CA GLU A 141 18.49 15.92 -7.26
C GLU A 141 17.36 16.24 -8.25
N VAL A 142 16.83 15.25 -8.96
CA VAL A 142 15.60 15.43 -9.77
C VAL A 142 14.44 15.91 -8.91
N VAL A 143 14.34 15.43 -7.66
CA VAL A 143 13.29 15.82 -6.71
C VAL A 143 13.60 17.17 -6.04
N THR A 144 14.86 17.47 -5.73
CA THR A 144 15.18 18.72 -5.03
C THR A 144 15.21 19.95 -5.95
N ARG A 145 15.75 19.81 -7.15
CA ARG A 145 15.96 20.96 -8.07
C ARG A 145 15.56 20.69 -9.52
N GLY A 146 15.07 19.47 -9.83
CA GLY A 146 14.72 19.05 -11.19
C GLY A 146 13.23 19.07 -11.49
N THR A 147 12.83 18.17 -12.38
CA THR A 147 11.44 18.07 -12.90
C THR A 147 10.43 17.49 -11.91
N ALA A 148 10.88 16.96 -10.77
CA ALA A 148 10.03 16.31 -9.77
C ALA A 148 9.95 17.08 -8.45
N ARG A 149 10.12 18.40 -8.43
CA ARG A 149 10.09 19.21 -7.18
C ARG A 149 8.81 19.00 -6.35
N SER A 150 7.70 18.72 -6.98
CA SER A 150 6.43 18.45 -6.29
C SER A 150 6.41 17.15 -5.46
N ALA A 151 7.38 16.24 -5.69
CA ALA A 151 7.62 15.09 -4.84
C ALA A 151 8.50 15.40 -3.62
N ASN A 152 9.08 16.61 -3.53
CA ASN A 152 9.92 16.94 -2.39
C ASN A 152 9.07 17.10 -1.12
N SER A 153 9.42 16.37 -0.08
CA SER A 153 8.73 16.36 1.21
C SER A 153 9.62 16.91 2.32
N PRO A 154 9.08 17.69 3.26
CA PRO A 154 9.81 18.09 4.46
C PRO A 154 9.97 16.94 5.46
N TYR A 155 9.14 15.88 5.37
CA TYR A 155 9.07 14.79 6.34
C TYR A 155 9.96 13.59 5.97
N VAL A 156 10.13 13.33 4.68
CA VAL A 156 10.88 12.19 4.16
C VAL A 156 11.58 12.57 2.87
N LYS A 157 12.87 12.23 2.73
CA LYS A 157 13.55 12.48 1.47
C LYS A 157 13.15 11.42 0.44
N ILE A 158 12.78 11.88 -0.74
CA ILE A 158 12.35 11.05 -1.86
C ILE A 158 13.35 11.23 -3.01
N ALA A 159 13.73 10.14 -3.65
CA ALA A 159 14.43 10.12 -4.93
C ALA A 159 13.48 9.64 -6.02
N GLY A 160 13.62 10.07 -7.27
CA GLY A 160 12.75 9.56 -8.33
C GLY A 160 12.84 10.34 -9.63
N LYS A 161 12.06 9.88 -10.62
CA LYS A 161 12.05 10.46 -11.97
C LYS A 161 10.64 10.55 -12.52
N THR A 162 10.34 11.65 -13.15
CA THR A 162 9.11 11.87 -13.92
C THR A 162 9.19 11.26 -15.30
N GLY A 163 8.06 10.78 -15.80
CA GLY A 163 7.85 10.41 -17.19
C GLY A 163 6.61 11.10 -17.75
N THR A 164 6.68 11.43 -19.04
CA THR A 164 5.52 11.94 -19.78
C THR A 164 5.66 11.48 -21.23
N SER A 165 4.77 10.62 -21.67
CA SER A 165 4.76 10.09 -23.03
C SER A 165 3.41 10.30 -23.69
N LYS A 166 3.41 10.58 -25.01
CA LYS A 166 2.17 10.64 -25.81
C LYS A 166 1.59 9.24 -26.03
N LYS A 167 0.30 9.13 -26.01
CA LYS A 167 -0.40 7.87 -26.32
C LYS A 167 -0.40 7.63 -27.83
N HIS A 168 -0.25 6.35 -28.21
CA HIS A 168 -0.50 5.93 -29.57
C HIS A 168 -2.00 5.75 -29.81
N ALA A 169 -2.47 6.05 -31.00
CA ALA A 169 -3.78 5.62 -31.43
C ALA A 169 -3.75 4.09 -31.64
N TYR A 170 -4.79 3.41 -31.15
CA TYR A 170 -4.87 1.95 -31.20
C TYR A 170 -4.68 1.44 -32.64
N GLY A 171 -3.83 0.42 -32.80
CA GLY A 171 -3.57 -0.19 -34.11
C GLY A 171 -2.75 0.63 -35.10
N THR A 172 -2.22 1.81 -34.70
CA THR A 172 -1.45 2.70 -35.59
C THR A 172 -0.12 3.11 -35.01
N THR A 173 0.77 3.67 -35.84
CA THR A 173 2.01 4.31 -35.42
C THR A 173 1.83 5.81 -35.09
N LYS A 174 0.61 6.35 -35.25
CA LYS A 174 0.31 7.76 -35.03
C LYS A 174 0.09 8.04 -33.53
N TYR A 175 0.60 9.15 -33.03
CA TYR A 175 0.33 9.63 -31.69
C TYR A 175 -1.03 10.34 -31.65
N LYS A 176 -1.76 10.12 -30.57
CA LYS A 176 -2.97 10.90 -30.28
C LYS A 176 -2.57 12.33 -29.88
N SER A 177 -3.29 13.31 -30.39
CA SER A 177 -3.13 14.69 -29.94
C SER A 177 -3.73 14.85 -28.55
N HIS A 178 -2.98 15.49 -27.64
CA HIS A 178 -3.42 15.83 -26.27
C HIS A 178 -3.74 14.66 -25.32
N GLU A 179 -3.34 13.41 -25.66
CA GLU A 179 -3.44 12.27 -24.75
C GLU A 179 -2.04 11.81 -24.31
N TYR A 180 -1.85 11.69 -22.98
CA TYR A 180 -0.56 11.40 -22.38
C TYR A 180 -0.68 10.31 -21.31
N TYR A 181 0.41 9.56 -21.12
CA TYR A 181 0.73 8.87 -19.89
C TYR A 181 1.65 9.74 -19.07
N SER A 182 1.23 10.06 -17.85
CA SER A 182 2.02 10.87 -16.93
C SER A 182 2.44 10.00 -15.76
N SER A 183 3.72 9.88 -15.51
CA SER A 183 4.24 8.94 -14.53
C SER A 183 5.29 9.54 -13.61
N PHE A 184 5.46 8.89 -12.47
CA PHE A 184 6.55 9.10 -11.54
C PHE A 184 6.96 7.76 -10.95
N ALA A 185 8.24 7.44 -11.02
CA ALA A 185 8.84 6.34 -10.29
C ALA A 185 9.68 6.92 -9.16
N GLY A 186 9.38 6.52 -7.93
CA GLY A 186 9.97 7.07 -6.73
C GLY A 186 10.49 6.01 -5.77
N ILE A 187 11.47 6.40 -4.96
CA ILE A 187 12.13 5.60 -3.94
C ILE A 187 12.11 6.40 -2.63
N ALA A 188 11.74 5.79 -1.53
CA ALA A 188 11.68 6.43 -0.22
C ALA A 188 11.86 5.41 0.93
N PRO A 189 12.39 5.83 2.09
CA PRO A 189 13.21 7.03 2.30
C PRO A 189 14.51 7.00 1.50
N PHE A 190 15.09 8.16 1.19
CA PHE A 190 16.34 8.24 0.43
C PHE A 190 17.54 7.65 1.19
N GLU A 191 17.60 7.85 2.49
CA GLU A 191 18.73 7.40 3.33
C GLU A 191 18.76 5.89 3.54
N ASP A 192 17.57 5.26 3.59
CA ASP A 192 17.40 3.83 3.79
C ASP A 192 16.16 3.37 3.02
N PRO A 193 16.31 3.00 1.74
CA PRO A 193 15.18 2.68 0.87
C PRO A 193 14.34 1.52 1.37
N LYS A 194 13.06 1.78 1.63
CA LYS A 194 12.07 0.77 2.05
C LYS A 194 10.97 0.56 1.02
N VAL A 195 10.69 1.59 0.22
CA VAL A 195 9.59 1.57 -0.74
C VAL A 195 10.07 2.08 -2.09
N VAL A 196 9.76 1.32 -3.12
CA VAL A 196 9.78 1.76 -4.51
C VAL A 196 8.35 1.77 -5.02
N GLY A 197 7.92 2.86 -5.63
CA GLY A 197 6.58 2.96 -6.16
C GLY A 197 6.55 3.62 -7.53
N VAL A 198 5.59 3.20 -8.34
CA VAL A 198 5.35 3.74 -9.68
C VAL A 198 3.91 4.22 -9.76
N ILE A 199 3.74 5.51 -10.03
CA ILE A 199 2.44 6.14 -10.29
C ILE A 199 2.32 6.38 -11.78
N VAL A 200 1.26 5.88 -12.39
CA VAL A 200 0.94 6.14 -13.80
C VAL A 200 -0.49 6.68 -13.87
N ILE A 201 -0.63 7.85 -14.47
CA ILE A 201 -1.93 8.48 -14.71
C ILE A 201 -2.19 8.48 -16.21
N ASP A 202 -3.24 7.76 -16.58
CA ASP A 202 -3.68 7.68 -17.97
C ASP A 202 -4.55 8.89 -18.30
N ASN A 203 -4.09 9.67 -19.27
CA ASN A 203 -4.81 10.76 -19.88
C ASN A 203 -5.39 11.79 -18.87
N PRO A 204 -4.53 12.46 -18.07
CA PRO A 204 -4.96 13.48 -17.13
C PRO A 204 -5.69 14.62 -17.83
N LYS A 205 -6.86 15.03 -17.30
CA LYS A 205 -7.81 15.94 -17.97
C LYS A 205 -7.72 17.41 -17.53
N ALA A 206 -7.11 17.69 -16.40
CA ALA A 206 -7.14 19.04 -15.78
C ALA A 206 -6.13 20.04 -16.37
N GLY A 207 -5.81 19.96 -17.66
CA GLY A 207 -4.87 20.86 -18.33
C GLY A 207 -3.39 20.68 -17.98
N LYS A 208 -3.08 19.88 -16.97
CA LYS A 208 -1.73 19.52 -16.54
C LYS A 208 -1.47 18.05 -16.89
N TYR A 209 -0.48 17.79 -17.72
CA TYR A 209 -0.17 16.44 -18.18
C TYR A 209 1.28 16.00 -17.90
N TYR A 210 2.12 16.86 -17.35
CA TYR A 210 3.47 16.45 -16.97
C TYR A 210 3.47 15.63 -15.68
N GLY A 211 4.20 14.50 -15.67
CA GLY A 211 4.31 13.62 -14.51
C GLY A 211 4.73 14.32 -13.23
N GLY A 212 5.56 15.39 -13.35
CA GLY A 212 5.94 16.24 -12.23
C GLY A 212 4.79 17.01 -11.58
N PHE A 213 3.70 17.28 -12.31
CA PHE A 213 2.55 18.01 -11.77
C PHE A 213 1.42 17.10 -11.29
N VAL A 214 1.32 15.87 -11.85
CA VAL A 214 0.16 15.01 -11.57
C VAL A 214 0.53 13.71 -10.86
N ALA A 215 1.66 13.08 -11.17
CA ALA A 215 2.06 11.80 -10.57
C ALA A 215 2.99 11.97 -9.36
N ALA A 216 3.96 12.89 -9.44
CA ALA A 216 4.93 13.12 -8.39
C ALA A 216 4.31 13.57 -7.05
N PRO A 217 3.32 14.51 -7.00
CA PRO A 217 2.67 14.89 -5.74
C PRO A 217 1.85 13.76 -5.13
N LEU A 218 1.28 12.86 -5.94
CA LEU A 218 0.56 11.69 -5.44
C LEU A 218 1.51 10.72 -4.74
N PHE A 219 2.66 10.44 -5.34
CA PHE A 219 3.68 9.61 -4.69
C PHE A 219 4.10 10.20 -3.35
N ARG A 220 4.37 11.51 -3.30
CA ARG A 220 4.70 12.22 -2.06
C ARG A 220 3.62 12.02 -1.01
N ALA A 221 2.35 12.27 -1.35
CA ALA A 221 1.24 12.14 -0.42
C ALA A 221 1.09 10.71 0.14
N ILE A 222 1.28 9.69 -0.73
CA ILE A 222 1.25 8.28 -0.32
C ILE A 222 2.37 7.98 0.67
N ILE A 223 3.60 8.42 0.39
CA ILE A 223 4.75 8.17 1.26
C ILE A 223 4.63 8.95 2.58
N GLU A 224 4.22 10.21 2.55
CA GLU A 224 3.98 11.00 3.77
C GLU A 224 2.93 10.32 4.66
N LYS A 225 1.86 9.80 4.07
CA LYS A 225 0.84 9.05 4.80
C LYS A 225 1.36 7.72 5.34
N ALA A 226 2.20 6.99 4.59
CA ALA A 226 2.82 5.75 5.03
C ALA A 226 3.79 6.00 6.20
N VAL A 227 4.54 7.10 6.15
CA VAL A 227 5.43 7.52 7.25
C VAL A 227 4.62 7.92 8.49
N SER A 228 3.55 8.71 8.33
CA SER A 228 2.69 9.11 9.45
C SER A 228 1.94 7.94 10.09
N ALA A 229 1.64 6.89 9.29
CA ALA A 229 1.03 5.66 9.78
C ALA A 229 2.04 4.65 10.39
N GLY A 230 3.34 4.99 10.43
CA GLY A 230 4.40 4.10 10.93
C GLY A 230 4.65 2.87 10.04
N ILE A 231 4.15 2.87 8.80
CA ILE A 231 4.39 1.78 7.83
C ILE A 231 5.80 1.90 7.24
N VAL A 232 6.27 3.13 7.07
CA VAL A 232 7.62 3.44 6.57
C VAL A 232 8.35 4.26 7.63
N GLU A 233 9.45 3.71 8.15
CA GLU A 233 10.32 4.44 9.08
C GLU A 233 11.15 5.47 8.32
N SER A 234 11.25 6.68 8.86
CA SER A 234 12.09 7.75 8.31
C SER A 234 12.87 8.43 9.44
N PRO A 235 14.17 8.67 9.27
CA PRO A 235 15.00 9.33 10.28
C PRO A 235 14.49 10.72 10.71
N ARG A 236 13.72 11.39 9.87
CA ARG A 236 13.11 12.69 10.14
C ARG A 236 11.70 12.62 10.74
N SER A 237 11.00 11.53 10.56
CA SER A 237 9.59 11.40 10.94
C SER A 237 9.37 11.37 12.44
N LEU A 238 10.33 10.82 13.20
CA LEU A 238 10.24 10.73 14.67
C LEU A 238 10.21 12.09 15.38
N LYS A 239 10.77 13.15 14.79
CA LYS A 239 10.77 14.50 15.42
C LYS A 239 9.67 15.43 14.95
N LEU A 240 9.12 15.25 13.75
CA LEU A 240 8.16 16.19 13.14
C LEU A 240 6.73 15.64 13.08
N ALA A 241 6.55 14.32 13.01
CA ALA A 241 5.22 13.71 13.13
C ALA A 241 4.61 13.97 14.52
N VAL A 242 5.43 14.00 15.57
CA VAL A 242 5.01 14.40 16.92
C VAL A 242 4.57 15.87 16.95
N SER A 243 5.18 16.76 16.17
CA SER A 243 4.88 18.20 16.19
C SER A 243 3.70 18.63 15.30
N ALA A 244 3.39 17.89 14.23
CA ALA A 244 2.32 18.29 13.28
C ALA A 244 0.94 17.69 13.62
N TYR A 245 0.86 16.78 14.59
CA TYR A 245 -0.39 16.11 15.00
C TYR A 245 -0.85 16.49 16.41
N HIS A 246 -0.30 17.55 17.00
CA HIS A 246 -0.64 17.96 18.37
C HIS A 246 -2.08 18.46 18.57
N ASP A 247 -2.89 18.53 17.51
CA ASP A 247 -4.30 18.96 17.63
C ASP A 247 -5.33 17.88 17.30
N GLU A 248 -4.91 16.65 16.92
CA GLU A 248 -5.85 15.58 16.59
C GLU A 248 -6.05 14.63 17.77
N LYS A 249 -7.23 14.70 18.39
CA LYS A 249 -7.60 13.82 19.50
C LYS A 249 -8.15 12.49 19.03
N THR A 250 -7.89 11.43 19.78
CA THR A 250 -8.42 10.09 19.56
C THR A 250 -8.83 9.46 20.89
N ALA A 251 -9.80 8.53 20.83
CA ALA A 251 -10.19 7.78 22.02
C ALA A 251 -9.31 6.53 22.21
N VAL A 252 -8.81 6.33 23.41
CA VAL A 252 -8.06 5.13 23.77
C VAL A 252 -8.97 3.89 23.64
N PRO A 253 -8.60 2.87 22.85
CA PRO A 253 -9.41 1.67 22.72
C PRO A 253 -9.40 0.82 23.99
N ALA A 254 -10.45 0.02 24.20
CA ALA A 254 -10.47 -0.97 25.27
C ALA A 254 -9.57 -2.14 24.90
N LEU A 255 -8.50 -2.38 25.66
CA LEU A 255 -7.51 -3.41 25.39
C LEU A 255 -7.53 -4.58 26.37
N ARG A 256 -8.24 -4.42 27.50
CA ARG A 256 -8.29 -5.42 28.55
C ARG A 256 -8.75 -6.76 27.99
N PHE A 257 -8.06 -7.83 28.37
CA PHE A 257 -8.25 -9.21 27.91
C PHE A 257 -7.83 -9.50 26.45
N MET A 258 -7.31 -8.52 25.70
CA MET A 258 -6.71 -8.78 24.39
C MET A 258 -5.34 -9.44 24.54
N LEU A 259 -4.95 -10.20 23.50
CA LEU A 259 -3.55 -10.63 23.39
C LEU A 259 -2.64 -9.41 23.12
N ALA A 260 -1.45 -9.46 23.68
CA ALA A 260 -0.48 -8.37 23.54
C ALA A 260 -0.21 -7.94 22.08
N ALA A 261 -0.19 -8.91 21.16
CA ALA A 261 -0.02 -8.63 19.73
C ALA A 261 -1.22 -7.87 19.14
N GLN A 262 -2.43 -8.28 19.50
CA GLN A 262 -3.68 -7.62 19.05
C GLN A 262 -3.77 -6.19 19.62
N ALA A 263 -3.47 -6.02 20.91
CA ALA A 263 -3.47 -4.71 21.57
C ALA A 263 -2.49 -3.73 20.89
N LYS A 264 -1.28 -4.19 20.52
CA LYS A 264 -0.31 -3.39 19.75
C LYS A 264 -0.88 -2.94 18.40
N GLU A 265 -1.54 -3.84 17.68
CA GLU A 265 -2.11 -3.53 16.37
C GLU A 265 -3.28 -2.54 16.47
N VAL A 266 -4.17 -2.74 17.45
CA VAL A 266 -5.32 -1.84 17.70
C VAL A 266 -4.83 -0.42 18.05
N LEU A 267 -3.81 -0.29 18.90
CA LEU A 267 -3.23 1.00 19.24
C LEU A 267 -2.56 1.67 18.03
N ARG A 268 -1.80 0.92 17.23
CA ARG A 268 -1.17 1.44 15.99
C ARG A 268 -2.21 1.94 14.98
N LYS A 269 -3.33 1.23 14.82
CA LYS A 269 -4.45 1.67 13.96
C LYS A 269 -5.05 3.01 14.42
N ARG A 270 -5.00 3.31 15.72
CA ARG A 270 -5.43 4.57 16.33
C ARG A 270 -4.30 5.60 16.40
N ARG A 271 -3.13 5.30 15.83
CA ARG A 271 -1.92 6.13 15.88
C ARG A 271 -1.45 6.43 17.31
N LEU A 272 -1.69 5.50 18.24
CA LEU A 272 -1.21 5.56 19.62
C LEU A 272 0.04 4.68 19.78
N VAL A 273 0.94 5.07 20.67
CA VAL A 273 2.22 4.37 20.93
C VAL A 273 2.03 3.32 22.02
N PRO A 274 2.10 2.02 21.74
CA PRO A 274 1.99 0.99 22.76
C PRO A 274 3.29 0.86 23.56
N LYS A 275 3.22 0.97 24.88
CA LYS A 275 4.33 0.62 25.80
C LYS A 275 3.91 -0.57 26.67
N ILE A 276 4.55 -1.70 26.40
CA ILE A 276 4.23 -2.97 27.07
C ILE A 276 5.02 -3.09 28.35
N ILE A 277 4.36 -3.47 29.44
CA ILE A 277 4.93 -3.67 30.77
C ILE A 277 4.45 -5.00 31.34
N GLY A 278 5.32 -5.71 32.00
CA GLY A 278 5.02 -6.98 32.65
C GLY A 278 5.31 -8.20 31.77
N VAL A 279 5.10 -9.37 32.36
CA VAL A 279 5.29 -10.70 31.74
C VAL A 279 3.93 -11.35 31.59
N GLY A 280 3.67 -11.96 30.43
CA GLY A 280 2.40 -12.58 30.07
C GLY A 280 2.01 -12.24 28.64
N ASN A 281 0.92 -12.81 28.17
CA ASN A 281 0.43 -12.62 26.80
C ASN A 281 -0.93 -11.90 26.73
N VAL A 282 -1.55 -11.59 27.87
CA VAL A 282 -2.88 -10.97 27.95
C VAL A 282 -2.80 -9.62 28.66
N VAL A 283 -3.53 -8.64 28.15
CA VAL A 283 -3.63 -7.31 28.76
C VAL A 283 -4.54 -7.39 29.98
N ILE A 284 -3.99 -7.11 31.16
CA ILE A 284 -4.73 -7.06 32.44
C ILE A 284 -5.19 -5.64 32.78
N SER A 285 -4.44 -4.63 32.39
CA SER A 285 -4.81 -3.22 32.57
C SER A 285 -4.13 -2.32 31.54
N GLN A 286 -4.60 -1.09 31.42
CA GLN A 286 -4.04 -0.06 30.55
C GLN A 286 -4.15 1.33 31.16
N VAL A 287 -3.22 2.21 30.79
CA VAL A 287 -3.23 3.63 31.17
C VAL A 287 -2.82 4.44 29.92
N PRO A 288 -3.63 5.43 29.47
CA PRO A 288 -4.91 5.89 30.02
C PRO A 288 -6.04 4.83 29.96
N LYS A 289 -7.11 5.05 30.70
CA LYS A 289 -8.30 4.18 30.68
C LYS A 289 -8.92 4.11 29.30
N ALA A 290 -9.61 3.00 29.00
CA ALA A 290 -10.40 2.88 27.78
C ALA A 290 -11.38 4.05 27.63
N TYR A 291 -11.51 4.52 26.39
CA TYR A 291 -12.36 5.66 25.97
C TYR A 291 -11.92 7.05 26.48
N SER A 292 -10.76 7.17 27.16
CA SER A 292 -10.18 8.47 27.44
C SER A 292 -9.79 9.17 26.14
N GLU A 293 -10.05 10.46 26.04
CA GLU A 293 -9.54 11.31 24.96
C GLU A 293 -8.05 11.60 25.18
N VAL A 294 -7.24 11.35 24.18
CA VAL A 294 -5.79 11.57 24.18
C VAL A 294 -5.37 12.15 22.83
N GLU A 295 -4.19 12.73 22.77
CA GLU A 295 -3.63 13.21 21.50
C GLU A 295 -3.11 12.05 20.65
N VAL A 296 -3.22 12.18 19.34
CA VAL A 296 -2.60 11.22 18.40
C VAL A 296 -1.09 11.25 18.60
N GLY A 297 -0.50 10.06 18.81
CA GLY A 297 0.92 9.93 19.16
C GLY A 297 1.17 9.69 20.65
N ASP A 298 0.16 9.84 21.51
CA ASP A 298 0.28 9.57 22.93
C ASP A 298 0.60 8.11 23.23
N THR A 299 1.34 7.92 24.33
CA THR A 299 1.72 6.59 24.80
C THR A 299 0.61 5.97 25.63
N VAL A 300 0.21 4.76 25.25
CA VAL A 300 -0.67 3.91 26.06
C VAL A 300 0.16 2.80 26.70
N TRP A 301 0.19 2.84 28.01
CA TRP A 301 0.86 1.82 28.82
C TRP A 301 -0.06 0.60 28.92
N VAL A 302 0.43 -0.55 28.49
CA VAL A 302 -0.31 -1.81 28.44
C VAL A 302 0.35 -2.79 29.39
N TYR A 303 -0.32 -3.12 30.45
CA TYR A 303 0.19 -4.05 31.47
C TYR A 303 -0.22 -5.46 31.13
N LEU A 304 0.76 -6.35 30.98
CA LEU A 304 0.55 -7.76 30.72
C LEU A 304 0.60 -8.56 32.01
N GLY A 305 -0.16 -9.64 32.05
CA GLY A 305 -0.13 -10.61 33.11
C GLY A 305 -0.53 -11.98 32.60
N GLU A 306 -0.37 -12.98 33.45
CA GLU A 306 -0.98 -14.29 33.28
C GLU A 306 -2.46 -14.17 33.64
N ARG A 307 -3.31 -14.91 32.95
CA ARG A 307 -4.74 -14.93 33.21
C ARG A 307 -4.96 -15.63 34.54
N GLU A 308 -5.06 -14.88 35.66
CA GLU A 308 -5.60 -15.44 36.90
C GLU A 308 -7.04 -15.89 36.63
N ASN A 309 -7.36 -17.10 37.10
CA ASN A 309 -8.67 -17.75 37.00
C ASN A 309 -9.77 -16.91 37.71
N GLN A 310 -10.20 -15.83 37.09
CA GLN A 310 -11.45 -15.15 37.41
C GLN A 310 -12.44 -15.42 36.30
N THR A 311 -13.41 -16.28 36.67
CA THR A 311 -14.64 -16.66 35.95
C THR A 311 -14.59 -16.40 34.43
N ASP A 312 -14.38 -17.51 33.70
CA ASP A 312 -14.49 -17.56 32.22
C ASP A 312 -15.91 -17.24 31.71
N LYS A 313 -16.58 -16.28 32.33
CA LYS A 313 -17.97 -15.98 32.05
C LYS A 313 -18.18 -14.53 31.69
N VAL A 314 -19.03 -14.29 30.69
CA VAL A 314 -19.48 -12.98 30.24
C VAL A 314 -21.01 -12.95 30.20
N ILE A 315 -21.59 -11.76 30.39
CA ILE A 315 -23.05 -11.57 30.26
C ILE A 315 -23.34 -11.22 28.82
N LEU A 316 -24.20 -11.98 28.16
CA LEU A 316 -24.64 -11.70 26.78
C LEU A 316 -25.48 -10.42 26.73
N PRO A 317 -25.18 -9.48 25.85
CA PRO A 317 -26.04 -8.32 25.63
C PRO A 317 -27.31 -8.71 24.86
N ASP A 318 -28.32 -7.86 24.89
CA ASP A 318 -29.44 -7.96 23.96
C ASP A 318 -28.98 -7.55 22.55
N LEU A 319 -29.03 -8.50 21.63
CA LEU A 319 -28.63 -8.33 20.23
C LEU A 319 -29.82 -8.06 19.31
N ARG A 320 -31.05 -8.27 19.81
CA ARG A 320 -32.27 -8.07 19.01
C ARG A 320 -32.40 -6.62 18.57
N GLY A 321 -32.80 -6.42 17.33
CA GLY A 321 -32.85 -5.09 16.73
C GLY A 321 -31.52 -4.56 16.15
N LEU A 322 -30.40 -5.22 16.41
CA LEU A 322 -29.11 -4.87 15.80
C LEU A 322 -28.99 -5.48 14.40
N SER A 323 -28.18 -4.87 13.54
CA SER A 323 -27.77 -5.55 12.30
C SER A 323 -26.97 -6.82 12.63
N ILE A 324 -27.05 -7.84 11.78
CA ILE A 324 -26.23 -9.05 11.92
C ILE A 324 -24.73 -8.69 12.08
N ARG A 325 -24.24 -7.69 11.33
CA ARG A 325 -22.85 -7.22 11.42
C ARG A 325 -22.49 -6.68 12.80
N ASP A 326 -23.37 -5.88 13.39
CA ASP A 326 -23.14 -5.30 14.73
C ASP A 326 -23.26 -6.36 15.83
N ALA A 327 -24.16 -7.33 15.66
CA ALA A 327 -24.28 -8.48 16.57
C ALA A 327 -23.01 -9.34 16.55
N ILE A 328 -22.46 -9.67 15.37
CA ILE A 328 -21.20 -10.40 15.23
C ILE A 328 -20.07 -9.64 15.93
N LYS A 329 -19.97 -8.33 15.70
CA LYS A 329 -18.94 -7.50 16.32
C LYS A 329 -19.00 -7.55 17.84
N LYS A 330 -20.20 -7.36 18.43
CA LYS A 330 -20.41 -7.42 19.89
C LYS A 330 -20.07 -8.78 20.48
N LEU A 331 -20.50 -9.87 19.85
CA LEU A 331 -20.20 -11.22 20.32
C LEU A 331 -18.70 -11.52 20.26
N THR A 332 -18.03 -11.13 19.17
CA THR A 332 -16.58 -11.30 19.01
C THR A 332 -15.79 -10.51 20.05
N GLU A 333 -16.22 -9.28 20.38
CA GLU A 333 -15.62 -8.44 21.43
C GLU A 333 -15.74 -9.09 22.82
N LEU A 334 -16.79 -9.87 23.06
CA LEU A 334 -17.02 -10.63 24.30
C LEU A 334 -16.33 -12.01 24.31
N GLY A 335 -15.67 -12.39 23.21
CA GLY A 335 -15.06 -13.70 23.07
C GLY A 335 -16.06 -14.84 22.91
N VAL A 336 -17.29 -14.56 22.46
CA VAL A 336 -18.35 -15.51 22.18
C VAL A 336 -18.42 -15.79 20.68
N LYS A 337 -18.54 -17.06 20.29
CA LYS A 337 -18.60 -17.46 18.87
C LYS A 337 -20.00 -17.24 18.30
N PRO A 338 -20.18 -16.35 17.30
CA PRO A 338 -21.49 -16.18 16.67
C PRO A 338 -21.79 -17.31 15.68
N ILE A 339 -22.94 -17.92 15.79
CA ILE A 339 -23.53 -18.85 14.81
C ILE A 339 -24.70 -18.13 14.15
N ILE A 340 -24.57 -17.78 12.90
CA ILE A 340 -25.53 -16.92 12.21
C ILE A 340 -26.43 -17.73 11.31
N SER A 341 -27.74 -17.45 11.38
CA SER A 341 -28.75 -17.92 10.45
C SER A 341 -29.56 -16.71 9.91
N GLY A 342 -29.79 -16.66 8.62
CA GLY A 342 -30.50 -15.56 7.97
C GLY A 342 -29.65 -14.29 7.79
N TYR A 343 -30.30 -13.15 7.48
CA TYR A 343 -29.66 -11.87 7.17
C TYR A 343 -30.54 -10.69 7.62
N GLY A 344 -29.97 -9.49 7.66
CA GLY A 344 -30.71 -8.28 8.04
C GLY A 344 -30.57 -7.94 9.53
N VAL A 345 -31.69 -7.85 10.23
CA VAL A 345 -31.75 -7.46 11.65
C VAL A 345 -31.99 -8.69 12.54
N VAL A 346 -31.32 -8.75 13.67
CA VAL A 346 -31.47 -9.84 14.65
C VAL A 346 -32.87 -9.83 15.24
N VAL A 347 -33.57 -10.94 15.12
CA VAL A 347 -34.91 -11.15 15.69
C VAL A 347 -34.88 -12.12 16.88
N GLU A 348 -33.85 -12.98 16.94
CA GLU A 348 -33.74 -14.01 17.97
C GLU A 348 -32.27 -14.30 18.27
N GLN A 349 -31.97 -14.57 19.52
CA GLN A 349 -30.66 -15.03 19.99
C GLN A 349 -30.82 -16.16 21.00
N GLU A 350 -29.90 -17.11 21.01
CA GLU A 350 -29.78 -18.19 21.98
C GLU A 350 -28.30 -18.40 22.33
N PRO A 351 -27.87 -18.28 23.62
CA PRO A 351 -28.69 -18.04 24.82
C PRO A 351 -29.38 -16.68 24.88
N ALA A 352 -30.39 -16.57 25.75
CA ALA A 352 -31.17 -15.34 25.90
C ALA A 352 -30.32 -14.13 26.32
N PRO A 353 -30.80 -12.89 26.08
CA PRO A 353 -30.11 -11.68 26.57
C PRO A 353 -29.91 -11.76 28.10
N PHE A 354 -28.77 -11.18 28.54
CA PHE A 354 -28.35 -11.10 29.94
C PHE A 354 -28.01 -12.44 30.60
N THR A 355 -27.95 -13.55 29.83
CA THR A 355 -27.46 -14.85 30.32
C THR A 355 -25.94 -14.79 30.52
N GLU A 356 -25.46 -15.28 31.65
CA GLU A 356 -24.03 -15.48 31.92
C GLU A 356 -23.56 -16.75 31.21
N VAL A 357 -22.56 -16.60 30.33
CA VAL A 357 -22.02 -17.70 29.52
C VAL A 357 -20.49 -17.73 29.59
N LYS A 358 -19.89 -18.90 29.34
CA LYS A 358 -18.43 -19.06 29.30
C LYS A 358 -17.87 -18.38 28.02
N ILE A 359 -16.71 -17.71 28.14
CA ILE A 359 -15.96 -17.23 26.99
C ILE A 359 -15.63 -18.43 26.09
N GLY A 360 -15.82 -18.26 24.77
CA GLY A 360 -15.63 -19.32 23.78
C GLY A 360 -16.89 -20.14 23.49
N CYS A 361 -18.00 -19.94 24.23
CA CYS A 361 -19.29 -20.60 23.93
C CYS A 361 -19.85 -20.05 22.59
N GLU A 362 -20.81 -20.77 22.06
CA GLU A 362 -21.55 -20.40 20.87
C GLU A 362 -22.81 -19.60 21.22
N CYS A 363 -23.11 -18.56 20.45
CA CYS A 363 -24.37 -17.83 20.50
C CYS A 363 -25.01 -17.87 19.12
N LYS A 364 -26.15 -18.53 19.02
CA LYS A 364 -26.94 -18.57 17.79
C LYS A 364 -27.73 -17.28 17.64
N VAL A 365 -27.65 -16.69 16.46
CA VAL A 365 -28.32 -15.44 16.15
C VAL A 365 -29.06 -15.60 14.83
N ARG A 366 -30.38 -15.36 14.88
CA ARG A 366 -31.22 -15.41 13.68
C ARG A 366 -31.57 -14.00 13.21
N GLY A 367 -31.23 -13.71 11.94
CA GLY A 367 -31.55 -12.47 11.28
C GLY A 367 -32.74 -12.58 10.34
N MET A 368 -33.49 -11.49 10.19
CA MET A 368 -34.58 -11.38 9.22
C MET A 368 -34.53 -10.05 8.49
N SER A 369 -34.83 -10.06 7.19
CA SER A 369 -34.93 -8.83 6.41
C SER A 369 -36.17 -8.06 6.81
N ILE A 370 -36.02 -6.79 7.21
CA ILE A 370 -37.15 -5.88 7.36
C ILE A 370 -37.45 -5.32 5.98
N VAL A 371 -38.39 -5.94 5.26
CA VAL A 371 -39.00 -5.32 4.10
C VAL A 371 -39.94 -4.24 4.64
N ARG A 372 -39.60 -2.97 4.52
CA ARG A 372 -40.55 -1.87 4.69
C ARG A 372 -41.60 -1.96 3.57
N ASN A 373 -42.75 -2.55 3.88
CA ASN A 373 -43.97 -2.32 3.09
C ASN A 373 -44.53 -0.96 3.50
N GLU A 374 -44.08 0.09 2.85
CA GLU A 374 -44.87 1.32 2.74
C GLU A 374 -45.67 1.24 1.43
N LEU A 375 -46.99 1.50 1.58
CA LEU A 375 -48.07 1.62 0.57
C LEU A 375 -48.86 0.34 0.32
N ASN A 376 -49.86 0.06 1.18
CA ASN A 376 -51.28 0.12 0.81
C ASN A 376 -52.14 -0.43 1.95
N GLY A 377 -52.94 0.44 2.52
CA GLY A 377 -53.98 0.02 3.44
C GLY A 377 -55.02 -0.88 2.73
N LYS A 378 -55.18 -2.03 3.31
CA LYS A 378 -56.52 -2.71 3.42
C LYS A 378 -56.40 -3.83 4.42
N SER A 379 -57.23 -3.70 5.46
CA SER A 379 -57.62 -4.70 6.40
C SER A 379 -57.96 -6.05 5.78
N SER A 380 -57.40 -7.15 6.26
CA SER A 380 -58.20 -8.37 6.47
C SER A 380 -57.53 -9.30 7.51
N LYS A 381 -58.30 -9.64 8.49
CA LYS A 381 -58.07 -10.75 9.45
C LYS A 381 -57.96 -12.06 8.69
N ASN A 382 -57.05 -12.97 9.12
CA ASN A 382 -57.30 -14.35 9.47
C ASN A 382 -55.99 -15.09 9.68
N SER A 383 -55.77 -15.50 10.89
CA SER A 383 -55.70 -16.85 11.44
C SER A 383 -55.05 -17.95 10.60
N GLY A 384 -54.14 -18.67 11.21
CA GLY A 384 -54.04 -20.10 11.03
C GLY A 384 -52.66 -20.65 10.73
N ASP A 385 -52.10 -21.27 11.70
CA ASP A 385 -51.30 -22.50 11.71
C ASP A 385 -50.44 -22.83 10.47
N PHE A 386 -49.13 -22.84 10.64
CA PHE A 386 -48.22 -23.75 9.94
C PHE A 386 -47.00 -24.08 10.81
N TRP A 387 -47.18 -25.01 11.74
CA TRP A 387 -46.11 -25.81 12.26
C TRP A 387 -46.51 -27.27 12.16
N LYS A 388 -45.95 -27.99 11.18
CA LYS A 388 -45.63 -29.42 11.14
C LYS A 388 -45.03 -29.77 9.78
N ASN A 389 -43.73 -29.92 9.73
CA ASN A 389 -42.90 -31.07 9.37
C ASN A 389 -41.46 -30.61 9.24
#